data_4e115c34a37200970a7268f467834565
#
_entry.id   4e115c34a37200970a7268f467834565
#
_cell.length_a   1.000
_cell.length_b   1.000
_cell.length_c   1.000
_cell.angle_alpha   90.00
_cell.angle_beta   90.00
_cell.angle_gamma   90.00
#
_symmetry.space_group_name_H-M   'P 1'
#
loop_
_entity.id
_entity.type
_entity.pdbx_description
1 polymer ?
#
loop_
_entity_poly.entity_id
_entity_poly.type
_entity_poly.pdbx_seq_one_letter_code
_entity_poly.pdbx_strand_id
1 'polypeptide(L)'
;VSLSDAALAAEVAAEAGRMLLALRSKVGFWDPYDLGDLGDKRANALILDRLRAARPHDAVLSEEAVDDPARVDADRVWIVDPVDGTYEFSIPGRPDWAVHIALWQRGADGRGAITDAAVALPARGEVYRTDTVVGPPPRREGPILITASTSRPPAVL
;
A
#
# COMPACT_ATOMS: atom_id res chain seq x y z
N VAL A 1 3.92 -16.60 18.58
CA VAL A 1 2.67 -15.81 18.58
C VAL A 1 2.47 -15.29 17.17
N SER A 2 1.32 -15.63 16.56
CA SER A 2 0.98 -15.11 15.23
C SER A 2 0.65 -13.61 15.33
N LEU A 3 1.14 -12.80 14.37
CA LEU A 3 0.79 -11.40 14.27
C LEU A 3 -0.71 -11.23 13.98
N SER A 4 -1.33 -10.14 14.49
CA SER A 4 -2.63 -9.69 13.99
C SER A 4 -2.52 -9.28 12.52
N ASP A 5 -3.65 -9.24 11.80
CA ASP A 5 -3.63 -8.90 10.39
C ASP A 5 -3.18 -7.45 10.15
N ALA A 6 -3.60 -6.51 11.01
CA ALA A 6 -3.10 -5.13 10.96
C ALA A 6 -1.58 -5.05 11.24
N ALA A 7 -1.06 -5.85 12.19
CA ALA A 7 0.37 -5.88 12.47
C ALA A 7 1.16 -6.51 11.31
N LEU A 8 0.64 -7.57 10.70
CA LEU A 8 1.24 -8.21 9.52
C LEU A 8 1.30 -7.22 8.35
N ALA A 9 0.19 -6.54 8.04
CA ALA A 9 0.14 -5.52 6.99
C ALA A 9 1.22 -4.45 7.21
N ALA A 10 1.33 -3.94 8.45
CA ALA A 10 2.31 -2.90 8.79
C ALA A 10 3.76 -3.38 8.67
N GLU A 11 4.06 -4.61 9.15
CA GLU A 11 5.41 -5.18 9.06
C GLU A 11 5.83 -5.39 7.62
N VAL A 12 4.95 -5.96 6.79
CA VAL A 12 5.22 -6.23 5.37
C VAL A 12 5.35 -4.92 4.59
N ALA A 13 4.46 -3.93 4.81
CA ALA A 13 4.55 -2.63 4.16
C ALA A 13 5.84 -1.89 4.54
N ALA A 14 6.25 -1.93 5.81
CA ALA A 14 7.51 -1.35 6.26
C ALA A 14 8.74 -2.05 5.66
N GLU A 15 8.71 -3.37 5.52
CA GLU A 15 9.79 -4.15 4.90
C GLU A 15 9.93 -3.80 3.42
N ALA A 16 8.81 -3.77 2.68
CA ALA A 16 8.78 -3.34 1.28
C ALA A 16 9.30 -1.91 1.13
N GLY A 17 8.88 -1.00 2.00
CA GLY A 17 9.37 0.38 2.02
C GLY A 17 10.88 0.51 2.22
N ARG A 18 11.45 -0.26 3.14
CA ARG A 18 12.92 -0.30 3.33
C ARG A 18 13.65 -0.83 2.10
N MET A 19 13.11 -1.87 1.48
CA MET A 19 13.66 -2.42 0.24
C MET A 19 13.62 -1.40 -0.89
N LEU A 20 12.51 -0.67 -1.04
CA LEU A 20 12.35 0.38 -2.05
C LEU A 20 13.33 1.55 -1.85
N LEU A 21 13.56 2.01 -0.62
CA LEU A 21 14.56 3.02 -0.30
C LEU A 21 15.98 2.54 -0.65
N ALA A 22 16.31 1.31 -0.32
CA ALA A 22 17.61 0.71 -0.67
C ALA A 22 17.76 0.59 -2.21
N LEU A 23 16.69 0.25 -2.92
CA LEU A 23 16.66 0.18 -4.37
C LEU A 23 16.96 1.54 -5.00
N ARG A 24 16.27 2.63 -4.56
CA ARG A 24 16.52 4.01 -5.01
C ARG A 24 17.99 4.40 -4.81
N SER A 25 18.55 4.08 -3.65
CA SER A 25 19.94 4.41 -3.33
C SER A 25 20.95 3.64 -4.20
N LYS A 26 20.62 2.38 -4.56
CA LYS A 26 21.53 1.51 -5.32
C LYS A 26 21.48 1.77 -6.83
N VAL A 27 20.27 1.93 -7.37
CA VAL A 27 20.05 2.09 -8.82
C VAL A 27 20.25 3.54 -9.24
N GLY A 28 19.90 4.50 -8.38
CA GLY A 28 19.87 5.92 -8.72
C GLY A 28 18.66 6.29 -9.57
N PHE A 29 18.69 7.49 -10.14
CA PHE A 29 17.55 8.09 -10.84
C PHE A 29 17.87 8.38 -12.32
N TRP A 30 18.61 7.49 -12.95
CA TRP A 30 19.05 7.66 -14.36
C TRP A 30 17.89 7.53 -15.34
N ASP A 31 16.98 6.59 -15.09
CA ASP A 31 15.74 6.42 -15.82
C ASP A 31 14.58 6.26 -14.83
N PRO A 32 13.68 7.25 -14.72
CA PRO A 32 12.54 7.18 -13.81
C PRO A 32 11.57 6.05 -14.12
N TYR A 33 11.38 5.71 -15.41
CA TYR A 33 10.45 4.63 -15.80
C TYR A 33 11.01 3.27 -15.40
N ASP A 34 12.29 3.03 -15.67
CA ASP A 34 12.95 1.78 -15.29
C ASP A 34 13.00 1.61 -13.78
N LEU A 35 13.26 2.68 -13.02
CA LEU A 35 13.27 2.65 -11.56
C LEU A 35 11.88 2.37 -11.00
N GLY A 36 10.83 3.00 -11.54
CA GLY A 36 9.45 2.80 -11.15
C GLY A 36 9.03 1.34 -11.35
N ASP A 37 9.15 0.85 -12.56
CA ASP A 37 8.79 -0.53 -12.94
C ASP A 37 9.57 -1.59 -12.13
N LEU A 38 10.85 -1.33 -11.83
CA LEU A 38 11.66 -2.20 -10.99
C LEU A 38 11.22 -2.17 -9.53
N GLY A 39 10.80 -0.99 -9.03
CA GLY A 39 10.25 -0.81 -7.70
C GLY A 39 8.98 -1.60 -7.50
N ASP A 40 8.00 -1.40 -8.40
CA ASP A 40 6.73 -2.09 -8.39
C ASP A 40 6.90 -3.61 -8.41
N LYS A 41 7.67 -4.15 -9.35
CA LYS A 41 7.92 -5.59 -9.47
C LYS A 41 8.56 -6.19 -8.23
N ARG A 42 9.57 -5.52 -7.67
CA ARG A 42 10.29 -6.05 -6.50
C ARG A 42 9.46 -5.95 -5.22
N ALA A 43 8.77 -4.83 -5.02
CA ALA A 43 7.88 -4.66 -3.87
C ALA A 43 6.72 -5.65 -3.93
N ASN A 44 6.10 -5.81 -5.11
CA ASN A 44 5.05 -6.79 -5.31
C ASN A 44 5.52 -8.21 -4.96
N ALA A 45 6.64 -8.66 -5.50
CA ALA A 45 7.17 -10.00 -5.22
C ALA A 45 7.40 -10.22 -3.72
N LEU A 46 8.05 -9.28 -3.03
CA LEU A 46 8.30 -9.35 -1.59
C LEU A 46 6.98 -9.44 -0.80
N ILE A 47 6.03 -8.54 -1.08
CA ILE A 47 4.76 -8.47 -0.36
C ILE A 47 3.97 -9.77 -0.55
N LEU A 48 3.85 -10.26 -1.78
CA LEU A 48 3.12 -11.50 -2.07
C LEU A 48 3.75 -12.71 -1.38
N ASP A 49 5.07 -12.83 -1.38
CA ASP A 49 5.77 -13.91 -0.71
C ASP A 49 5.53 -13.89 0.81
N ARG A 50 5.57 -12.71 1.43
CA ARG A 50 5.33 -12.55 2.87
C ARG A 50 3.89 -12.85 3.26
N LEU A 51 2.91 -12.35 2.49
CA LEU A 51 1.50 -12.61 2.74
C LEU A 51 1.18 -14.11 2.57
N ARG A 52 1.63 -14.75 1.51
CA ARG A 52 1.43 -16.19 1.29
C ARG A 52 2.05 -17.05 2.37
N ALA A 53 3.24 -16.70 2.84
CA ALA A 53 3.89 -17.42 3.93
C ALA A 53 3.13 -17.29 5.26
N ALA A 54 2.57 -16.11 5.55
CA ALA A 54 1.87 -15.85 6.80
C ALA A 54 0.38 -16.27 6.77
N ARG A 55 -0.26 -16.21 5.61
CA ARG A 55 -1.70 -16.45 5.38
C ARG A 55 -1.92 -17.26 4.10
N PRO A 56 -1.52 -18.54 4.06
CA PRO A 56 -1.48 -19.37 2.84
C PRO A 56 -2.85 -19.63 2.21
N HIS A 57 -3.94 -19.40 2.95
CA HIS A 57 -5.31 -19.63 2.48
C HIS A 57 -6.04 -18.35 2.06
N ASP A 58 -5.43 -17.19 2.26
CA ASP A 58 -6.04 -15.92 1.87
C ASP A 58 -5.76 -15.64 0.38
N ALA A 59 -6.74 -15.09 -0.32
CA ALA A 59 -6.55 -14.60 -1.68
C ALA A 59 -5.81 -13.25 -1.68
N VAL A 60 -5.23 -12.89 -2.83
CA VAL A 60 -4.53 -11.61 -2.99
C VAL A 60 -4.96 -10.96 -4.30
N LEU A 61 -5.29 -9.67 -4.23
CA LEU A 61 -5.45 -8.76 -5.35
C LEU A 61 -4.31 -7.75 -5.29
N SER A 62 -3.48 -7.70 -6.32
CA SER A 62 -2.41 -6.71 -6.42
C SER A 62 -2.50 -5.97 -7.75
N GLU A 63 -2.20 -4.66 -7.75
CA GLU A 63 -2.13 -3.85 -8.96
C GLU A 63 -1.11 -4.42 -9.96
N GLU A 64 -0.01 -4.98 -9.45
CA GLU A 64 1.12 -5.47 -10.26
C GLU A 64 1.08 -6.99 -10.53
N ALA A 65 -0.01 -7.67 -10.23
CA ALA A 65 -0.15 -9.10 -10.49
C ALA A 65 -1.32 -9.40 -11.44
N VAL A 66 -1.21 -10.52 -12.14
CA VAL A 66 -2.36 -11.03 -12.89
C VAL A 66 -3.48 -11.36 -11.90
N ASP A 67 -4.65 -10.80 -12.13
CA ASP A 67 -5.83 -11.01 -11.28
C ASP A 67 -6.27 -12.48 -11.33
N ASP A 68 -6.48 -13.08 -10.14
CA ASP A 68 -7.09 -14.39 -10.00
C ASP A 68 -8.59 -14.23 -9.73
N PRO A 69 -9.48 -14.56 -10.68
CA PRO A 69 -10.93 -14.46 -10.50
C PRO A 69 -11.46 -15.24 -9.30
N ALA A 70 -10.76 -16.30 -8.85
CA ALA A 70 -11.17 -17.09 -7.70
C ALA A 70 -11.24 -16.26 -6.39
N ARG A 71 -10.59 -15.09 -6.34
CA ARG A 71 -10.69 -14.16 -5.19
C ARG A 71 -12.11 -13.65 -4.93
N VAL A 72 -12.98 -13.65 -5.94
CA VAL A 72 -14.38 -13.17 -5.80
C VAL A 72 -15.17 -14.05 -4.85
N ASP A 73 -14.85 -15.32 -4.76
CA ASP A 73 -15.50 -16.29 -3.89
C ASP A 73 -14.76 -16.45 -2.54
N ALA A 74 -13.60 -15.82 -2.37
CA ALA A 74 -12.82 -15.90 -1.14
C ALA A 74 -13.47 -15.09 -0.01
N ASP A 75 -13.31 -15.55 1.22
CA ASP A 75 -13.79 -14.84 2.42
C ASP A 75 -12.78 -13.80 2.90
N ARG A 76 -11.53 -13.92 2.49
CA ARG A 76 -10.42 -13.04 2.87
C ARG A 76 -9.57 -12.72 1.65
N VAL A 77 -9.40 -11.43 1.38
CA VAL A 77 -8.62 -10.94 0.23
C VAL A 77 -7.69 -9.82 0.68
N TRP A 78 -6.40 -10.02 0.53
CA TRP A 78 -5.41 -8.96 0.66
C TRP A 78 -5.41 -8.11 -0.60
N ILE A 79 -5.50 -6.80 -0.43
CA ILE A 79 -5.47 -5.79 -1.49
C ILE A 79 -4.15 -5.04 -1.36
N VAL A 80 -3.36 -5.02 -2.41
CA VAL A 80 -1.98 -4.53 -2.39
C VAL A 80 -1.76 -3.52 -3.50
N ASP A 81 -1.23 -2.35 -3.14
CA ASP A 81 -0.57 -1.43 -4.04
C ASP A 81 0.90 -1.35 -3.59
N PRO A 82 1.82 -1.93 -4.37
CA PRO A 82 3.24 -2.03 -3.97
C PRO A 82 3.96 -0.69 -3.93
N VAL A 83 3.61 0.25 -4.83
CA VAL A 83 4.18 1.60 -4.87
C VAL A 83 3.12 2.60 -5.36
N ASP A 84 2.24 3.03 -4.47
CA ASP A 84 1.37 4.18 -4.77
C ASP A 84 2.23 5.43 -4.98
N GLY A 85 2.08 6.05 -6.14
CA GLY A 85 2.93 7.14 -6.57
C GLY A 85 4.26 6.68 -7.19
N THR A 86 4.22 5.71 -8.11
CA THR A 86 5.39 5.17 -8.83
C THR A 86 6.22 6.27 -9.49
N TYR A 87 5.58 7.30 -10.05
CA TYR A 87 6.27 8.46 -10.61
C TYR A 87 7.02 9.24 -9.52
N GLU A 88 6.39 9.54 -8.40
CA GLU A 88 6.98 10.25 -7.25
C GLU A 88 8.12 9.42 -6.63
N PHE A 89 7.96 8.11 -6.55
CA PHE A 89 9.03 7.19 -6.17
C PHE A 89 10.26 7.32 -7.06
N SER A 90 10.06 7.56 -8.36
CA SER A 90 11.14 7.65 -9.35
C SER A 90 11.83 9.03 -9.40
N ILE A 91 11.36 10.03 -8.68
CA ILE A 91 11.90 11.38 -8.67
C ILE A 91 12.75 11.64 -7.42
N PRO A 92 13.98 12.18 -7.56
CA PRO A 92 14.82 12.53 -6.42
C PRO A 92 14.13 13.47 -5.44
N GLY A 93 14.25 13.18 -4.14
CA GLY A 93 13.76 14.06 -3.06
C GLY A 93 12.25 14.04 -2.83
N ARG A 94 11.45 13.33 -3.65
CA ARG A 94 10.00 13.22 -3.44
C ARG A 94 9.72 12.26 -2.27
N PRO A 95 8.95 12.69 -1.26
CA PRO A 95 8.55 11.85 -0.13
C PRO A 95 7.12 11.32 -0.21
N ASP A 96 6.36 11.71 -1.25
CA ASP A 96 4.93 11.52 -1.42
C ASP A 96 4.60 10.29 -2.28
N TRP A 97 5.08 9.14 -1.81
CA TRP A 97 4.78 7.83 -2.31
C TRP A 97 4.62 6.85 -1.13
N ALA A 98 3.88 5.79 -1.33
CA ALA A 98 3.50 4.89 -0.25
C ALA A 98 3.49 3.42 -0.67
N VAL A 99 3.38 2.53 0.32
CA VAL A 99 3.02 1.11 0.15
C VAL A 99 1.70 0.89 0.88
N HIS A 100 0.70 0.35 0.19
CA HIS A 100 -0.61 0.07 0.75
C HIS A 100 -0.87 -1.43 0.83
N ILE A 101 -1.29 -1.91 2.01
CA ILE A 101 -1.71 -3.29 2.22
C ILE A 101 -2.99 -3.27 3.06
N ALA A 102 -4.07 -3.84 2.52
CA ALA A 102 -5.35 -3.91 3.20
C ALA A 102 -5.91 -5.33 3.14
N LEU A 103 -6.65 -5.73 4.16
CA LEU A 103 -7.41 -6.97 4.20
C LEU A 103 -8.90 -6.67 4.12
N TRP A 104 -9.52 -7.19 3.07
CA TRP A 104 -10.96 -7.27 2.97
C TRP A 104 -11.44 -8.61 3.52
N GLN A 105 -12.51 -8.59 4.32
CA GLN A 105 -13.13 -9.81 4.86
C GLN A 105 -14.63 -9.81 4.62
N ARG A 106 -15.17 -10.99 4.30
CA ARG A 106 -16.60 -11.21 4.17
C ARG A 106 -17.24 -11.33 5.55
N GLY A 107 -18.25 -10.54 5.81
CA GLY A 107 -19.03 -10.62 7.03
C GLY A 107 -20.07 -11.74 7.00
N ALA A 108 -20.65 -12.07 8.16
CA ALA A 108 -21.68 -13.09 8.29
C ALA A 108 -22.98 -12.76 7.53
N ASP A 109 -23.20 -11.50 7.20
CA ASP A 109 -24.32 -11.01 6.37
C ASP A 109 -24.05 -11.12 4.86
N GLY A 110 -22.92 -11.70 4.46
CA GLY A 110 -22.46 -11.80 3.07
C GLY A 110 -21.86 -10.51 2.49
N ARG A 111 -21.89 -9.40 3.25
CA ARG A 111 -21.21 -8.16 2.87
C ARG A 111 -19.76 -8.22 3.33
N GLY A 112 -18.90 -7.51 2.63
CA GLY A 112 -17.50 -7.42 3.01
C GLY A 112 -17.09 -6.00 3.35
N ALA A 113 -16.00 -5.89 4.12
CA ALA A 113 -15.39 -4.61 4.47
C ALA A 113 -13.87 -4.76 4.61
N ILE A 114 -13.15 -3.65 4.49
CA ILE A 114 -11.76 -3.57 4.92
C ILE A 114 -11.74 -3.60 6.44
N THR A 115 -11.11 -4.63 7.01
CA THR A 115 -11.02 -4.81 8.47
C THR A 115 -9.67 -4.39 9.01
N ASP A 116 -8.62 -4.64 8.26
CA ASP A 116 -7.24 -4.37 8.64
C ASP A 116 -6.50 -3.72 7.48
N ALA A 117 -5.67 -2.74 7.77
CA ALA A 117 -4.85 -2.11 6.76
C ALA A 117 -3.62 -1.44 7.36
N ALA A 118 -2.61 -1.26 6.52
CA ALA A 118 -1.47 -0.41 6.80
C ALA A 118 -1.08 0.40 5.55
N VAL A 119 -0.60 1.62 5.82
CA VAL A 119 0.03 2.50 4.85
C VAL A 119 1.41 2.84 5.36
N ALA A 120 2.44 2.48 4.62
CA ALA A 120 3.80 2.92 4.89
C ALA A 120 4.14 4.12 4.00
N LEU A 121 4.76 5.15 4.59
CA LEU A 121 5.36 6.29 3.92
C LEU A 121 6.88 6.21 4.11
N PRO A 122 7.58 5.40 3.30
CA PRO A 122 8.96 5.02 3.60
C PRO A 122 9.92 6.20 3.63
N ALA A 123 9.74 7.17 2.74
CA ALA A 123 10.58 8.36 2.69
C ALA A 123 10.40 9.31 3.91
N ARG A 124 9.33 9.10 4.69
CA ARG A 124 9.08 9.81 5.96
C ARG A 124 9.40 8.96 7.19
N GLY A 125 9.64 7.65 7.01
CA GLY A 125 9.83 6.72 8.12
C GLY A 125 8.56 6.46 8.94
N GLU A 126 7.38 6.63 8.34
CA GLU A 126 6.07 6.54 8.98
C GLU A 126 5.32 5.29 8.53
N VAL A 127 4.58 4.66 9.45
CA VAL A 127 3.64 3.58 9.15
C VAL A 127 2.36 3.80 9.95
N TYR A 128 1.26 3.84 9.25
CA TYR A 128 -0.08 3.94 9.83
C TYR A 128 -0.80 2.61 9.70
N ARG A 129 -1.57 2.23 10.73
CA ARG A 129 -2.34 0.98 10.73
C ARG A 129 -3.68 1.15 11.43
N THR A 130 -4.68 0.39 11.00
CA THR A 130 -6.08 0.53 11.43
C THR A 130 -6.30 0.43 12.93
N ASP A 131 -5.54 -0.43 13.63
CA ASP A 131 -5.70 -0.68 15.06
C ASP A 131 -4.96 0.32 15.97
N THR A 132 -4.14 1.21 15.39
CA THR A 132 -3.37 2.22 16.15
C THR A 132 -3.60 3.65 15.68
N VAL A 133 -4.14 3.86 14.47
CA VAL A 133 -4.41 5.20 13.97
C VAL A 133 -5.53 5.86 14.78
N VAL A 134 -5.30 7.10 15.17
CA VAL A 134 -6.34 7.91 15.80
C VAL A 134 -7.27 8.42 14.71
N GLY A 135 -8.57 8.33 14.94
CA GLY A 135 -9.59 8.82 13.99
C GLY A 135 -9.36 10.29 13.60
N PRO A 136 -9.92 10.73 12.46
CA PRO A 136 -9.74 12.09 12.01
C PRO A 136 -10.24 13.08 13.07
N PRO A 137 -9.63 14.27 13.19
CA PRO A 137 -10.11 15.29 14.08
C PRO A 137 -11.57 15.65 13.73
N PRO A 138 -12.35 16.18 14.68
CA PRO A 138 -13.71 16.60 14.43
C PRO A 138 -13.76 17.56 13.24
N ARG A 139 -14.83 17.45 12.45
CA ARG A 139 -15.02 18.26 11.24
C ARG A 139 -14.85 19.73 11.58
N ARG A 140 -13.95 20.42 10.90
CA ARG A 140 -13.77 21.85 11.05
C ARG A 140 -15.00 22.58 10.51
N GLU A 141 -15.51 23.54 11.26
CA GLU A 141 -16.44 24.52 10.71
C GLU A 141 -15.63 25.48 9.80
N GLY A 142 -16.14 25.76 8.61
CA GLY A 142 -15.47 26.63 7.67
C GLY A 142 -15.54 26.16 6.22
N PRO A 143 -14.79 26.79 5.32
CA PRO A 143 -14.78 26.40 3.91
C PRO A 143 -14.26 24.98 3.71
N ILE A 144 -14.76 24.30 2.70
CA ILE A 144 -14.28 22.98 2.29
C ILE A 144 -12.83 23.12 1.81
N LEU A 145 -11.91 22.38 2.42
CA LEU A 145 -10.53 22.29 1.97
C LEU A 145 -10.41 21.09 1.02
N ILE A 146 -9.90 21.34 -0.19
CA ILE A 146 -9.65 20.32 -1.19
C ILE A 146 -8.15 20.12 -1.30
N THR A 147 -7.70 18.86 -1.19
CA THR A 147 -6.33 18.48 -1.47
C THR A 147 -6.28 17.83 -2.85
N ALA A 148 -5.32 18.21 -3.67
CA ALA A 148 -5.12 17.62 -4.98
C ALA A 148 -3.63 17.28 -5.18
N SER A 149 -3.35 16.36 -6.11
CA SER A 149 -1.99 16.03 -6.50
C SER A 149 -1.31 17.25 -7.13
N THR A 150 -0.07 17.55 -6.70
CA THR A 150 0.74 18.62 -7.29
C THR A 150 1.28 18.26 -8.67
N SER A 151 1.49 16.98 -8.93
CA SER A 151 2.00 16.47 -10.21
C SER A 151 0.88 16.21 -11.23
N ARG A 152 -0.33 15.91 -10.74
CA ARG A 152 -1.52 15.61 -11.56
C ARG A 152 -2.75 16.33 -11.00
N PRO A 153 -2.77 17.67 -11.01
CA PRO A 153 -3.95 18.39 -10.54
C PRO A 153 -5.15 18.11 -11.46
N PRO A 154 -6.38 18.08 -10.94
CA PRO A 154 -7.56 17.99 -11.79
C PRO A 154 -7.64 19.19 -12.74
N ALA A 155 -8.16 18.98 -13.94
CA ALA A 155 -8.25 20.01 -14.97
C ALA A 155 -9.21 21.15 -14.57
N VAL A 156 -10.13 20.89 -13.65
CA VAL A 156 -11.11 21.87 -13.12
C VAL A 156 -11.24 21.64 -11.62
N LEU A 157 -11.04 22.67 -10.83
CA LEU A 157 -11.39 22.75 -9.41
C LEU A 157 -12.51 23.77 -9.25
#